data_f71b30f3aa1ef5760e83cd1e80f45cd7
#
_entry.id   f71b30f3aa1ef5760e83cd1e80f45cd7
#
_cell.length_a   1.000
_cell.length_b   1.000
_cell.length_c   1.000
_cell.angle_alpha   90.00
_cell.angle_beta   90.00
_cell.angle_gamma   90.00
#
_symmetry.space_group_name_H-M   'P 1'
#
loop_
_entity.id
_entity.type
_entity.pdbx_description
1 polymer ?
#
loop_
_entity_poly.entity_id
_entity_poly.type
_entity_poly.pdbx_seq_one_letter_code
_entity_poly.pdbx_strand_id
1 'polypeptide(L)'
;MSDVRIAAAFDANLPNLDRTVRINSFYDAQVFVRRWAIRDKDRVIRALLRRMERANSSEAANSAIEELKRELSARGLLPAAEAPMH
;
A
#
# COMPACT_ATOMS: atom_id res chain seq x y z
N MET A 1 -1.67 15.85 -12.95
CA MET A 1 -1.05 14.55 -13.25
C MET A 1 -2.08 13.45 -13.06
N SER A 2 -2.08 12.53 -13.97
CA SER A 2 -3.05 11.43 -13.90
C SER A 2 -2.67 10.45 -12.82
N ASP A 3 -3.68 9.92 -12.15
CA ASP A 3 -3.47 8.84 -11.20
C ASP A 3 -3.05 7.58 -11.95
N VAL A 4 -2.14 6.82 -11.38
CA VAL A 4 -1.65 5.58 -11.98
C VAL A 4 -2.50 4.42 -11.46
N ARG A 5 -3.12 3.70 -12.38
CA ARG A 5 -3.87 2.50 -12.02
C ARG A 5 -2.92 1.34 -11.82
N ILE A 6 -3.12 0.63 -10.74
CA ILE A 6 -2.32 -0.56 -10.48
C ILE A 6 -2.88 -1.73 -11.30
N ALA A 7 -2.03 -2.71 -11.58
CA ALA A 7 -2.40 -3.85 -12.42
C ALA A 7 -3.55 -4.66 -11.83
N ALA A 8 -3.60 -4.79 -10.52
CA ALA A 8 -4.66 -5.52 -9.85
C ALA A 8 -5.01 -4.82 -8.55
N ALA A 9 -6.27 -4.44 -8.41
CA ALA A 9 -6.75 -3.86 -7.16
C ALA A 9 -6.65 -4.89 -6.04
N PHE A 10 -6.44 -4.42 -4.83
CA PHE A 10 -6.38 -5.32 -3.68
C PHE A 10 -6.92 -4.62 -2.44
N ASP A 11 -7.28 -5.41 -1.45
CA ASP A 11 -7.74 -4.90 -0.17
C ASP A 11 -6.61 -4.97 0.85
N ALA A 12 -6.57 -4.01 1.74
CA ALA A 12 -5.57 -3.97 2.79
C ALA A 12 -6.21 -3.52 4.11
N ASN A 13 -5.75 -4.09 5.20
CA ASN A 13 -6.23 -3.72 6.52
C ASN A 13 -5.32 -2.68 7.14
N LEU A 14 -5.91 -1.61 7.67
CA LEU A 14 -5.13 -0.64 8.42
C LEU A 14 -4.78 -1.20 9.79
N PRO A 15 -3.51 -1.07 10.23
CA PRO A 15 -3.13 -1.54 11.56
C PRO A 15 -3.95 -0.83 12.64
N ASN A 16 -4.36 -1.58 13.64
CA ASN A 16 -5.10 -1.07 14.80
C ASN A 16 -6.45 -0.46 14.46
N LEU A 17 -6.91 -0.63 13.23
CA LEU A 17 -8.24 -0.24 12.80
C LEU A 17 -8.91 -1.45 12.18
N ASP A 18 -10.06 -1.79 12.69
CA ASP A 18 -10.82 -2.91 12.15
C ASP A 18 -11.51 -2.46 10.86
N ARG A 19 -10.70 -2.15 9.88
CA ARG A 19 -11.19 -1.56 8.64
C ARG A 19 -10.35 -2.01 7.45
N THR A 20 -11.04 -2.40 6.39
CA THR A 20 -10.43 -2.79 5.13
C THR A 20 -10.55 -1.64 4.14
N VAL A 21 -9.45 -1.33 3.46
CA VAL A 21 -9.40 -0.27 2.46
C VAL A 21 -9.14 -0.91 1.10
N ARG A 22 -9.94 -0.55 0.11
CA ARG A 22 -9.74 -1.01 -1.27
C ARG A 22 -8.73 -0.11 -1.95
N ILE A 23 -7.68 -0.72 -2.49
CA ILE A 23 -6.62 0.00 -3.19
C ILE A 23 -6.72 -0.30 -4.67
N ASN A 24 -7.18 0.69 -5.44
CA ASN A 24 -7.39 0.58 -6.89
C ASN A 24 -6.35 1.33 -7.70
N SER A 25 -5.64 2.25 -7.07
CA SER A 25 -4.72 3.12 -7.78
C SER A 25 -3.53 3.46 -6.90
N PHE A 26 -2.54 4.07 -7.51
CA PHE A 26 -1.38 4.55 -6.76
C PHE A 26 -1.77 5.62 -5.74
N TYR A 27 -2.72 6.47 -6.09
CA TYR A 27 -3.22 7.49 -5.16
C TYR A 27 -3.83 6.85 -3.91
N ASP A 28 -4.64 5.82 -4.10
CA ASP A 28 -5.24 5.09 -2.98
C ASP A 28 -4.16 4.52 -2.08
N ALA A 29 -3.12 3.95 -2.67
CA ALA A 29 -2.01 3.39 -1.92
C ALA A 29 -1.26 4.46 -1.14
N GLN A 30 -1.05 5.62 -1.75
CA GLN A 30 -0.39 6.75 -1.09
C GLN A 30 -1.18 7.22 0.13
N VAL A 31 -2.48 7.36 -0.02
CA VAL A 31 -3.34 7.77 1.10
C VAL A 31 -3.28 6.76 2.23
N PHE A 32 -3.33 5.48 1.88
CA PHE A 32 -3.25 4.40 2.85
C PHE A 32 -1.93 4.46 3.64
N VAL A 33 -0.81 4.56 2.92
CA VAL A 33 0.51 4.57 3.55
C VAL A 33 0.71 5.83 4.40
N ARG A 34 0.18 6.97 3.93
CA ARG A 34 0.27 8.21 4.68
C ARG A 34 -0.45 8.11 6.02
N ARG A 35 -1.65 7.56 6.03
CA ARG A 35 -2.40 7.37 7.27
C ARG A 35 -1.67 6.43 8.21
N TRP A 36 -1.12 5.37 7.66
CA TRP A 36 -0.36 4.40 8.43
C TRP A 36 0.89 5.04 9.06
N ALA A 37 1.64 5.79 8.25
CA ALA A 37 2.87 6.44 8.72
C ALA A 37 2.60 7.45 9.83
N ILE A 38 1.52 8.22 9.71
CA ILE A 38 1.14 9.20 10.72
C ILE A 38 0.77 8.50 12.03
N ARG A 39 0.05 7.39 11.92
CA ARG A 39 -0.46 6.69 13.07
C ARG A 39 0.61 5.94 13.83
N ASP A 40 1.41 5.17 13.14
CA ASP A 40 2.36 4.25 13.77
C ASP A 40 3.77 4.79 13.89
N LYS A 41 4.08 5.82 13.15
CA LYS A 41 5.44 6.41 13.13
C LYS A 41 6.50 5.37 12.82
N ASP A 42 6.17 4.40 12.01
CA ASP A 42 7.05 3.32 11.64
C ASP A 42 8.07 3.80 10.61
N ARG A 43 9.33 3.54 10.87
CA ARG A 43 10.42 3.99 10.02
C ARG A 43 10.35 3.38 8.62
N VAL A 44 10.01 2.11 8.54
CA VAL A 44 9.89 1.40 7.25
C VAL A 44 8.75 1.99 6.43
N ILE A 45 7.63 2.26 7.08
CA ILE A 45 6.45 2.79 6.41
C ILE A 45 6.70 4.24 5.96
N ARG A 46 7.42 5.00 6.75
CA ARG A 46 7.80 6.36 6.35
C ARG A 46 8.71 6.36 5.13
N ALA A 47 9.65 5.42 5.08
CA ALA A 47 10.53 5.28 3.93
C ALA A 47 9.73 4.90 2.69
N LEU A 48 8.76 4.02 2.83
CA LEU A 48 7.88 3.62 1.75
C LEU A 48 7.06 4.81 1.24
N LEU A 49 6.53 5.62 2.16
CA LEU A 49 5.78 6.82 1.79
C LEU A 49 6.65 7.78 0.97
N ARG A 50 7.87 8.02 1.41
CA ARG A 50 8.80 8.89 0.67
C ARG A 50 9.06 8.36 -0.72
N ARG A 51 9.21 7.06 -0.84
CA ARG A 51 9.42 6.42 -2.12
C ARG A 51 8.23 6.64 -3.05
N MET A 52 7.03 6.53 -2.51
CA MET A 52 5.81 6.80 -3.27
C MET A 52 5.74 8.26 -3.70
N GLU A 53 6.08 9.19 -2.82
CA GLU A 53 6.04 10.60 -3.13
C GLU A 53 7.05 10.99 -4.21
N ARG A 54 8.12 10.24 -4.35
CA ARG A 54 9.14 10.49 -5.36
C ARG A 54 8.90 9.76 -6.67
N ALA A 55 7.92 8.86 -6.68
CA ALA A 55 7.64 8.10 -7.89
C ALA A 55 7.13 9.03 -8.98
N ASN A 56 7.82 9.03 -10.11
CA ASN A 56 7.49 9.91 -11.24
C ASN A 56 7.25 9.14 -12.53
N SER A 57 7.05 7.84 -12.44
CA SER A 57 6.76 6.99 -13.58
C SER A 57 5.86 5.85 -13.14
N SER A 58 5.20 5.21 -14.11
CA SER A 58 4.36 4.04 -13.82
C SER A 58 5.20 2.91 -13.24
N GLU A 59 6.41 2.75 -13.73
CA GLU A 59 7.31 1.71 -13.26
C GLU A 59 7.69 1.91 -11.81
N ALA A 60 8.04 3.14 -11.44
CA ALA A 60 8.38 3.46 -10.07
C ALA A 60 7.17 3.30 -9.14
N ALA A 61 6.00 3.70 -9.61
CA ALA A 61 4.77 3.56 -8.85
C ALA A 61 4.45 2.09 -8.60
N ASN A 62 4.55 1.26 -9.63
CA ASN A 62 4.28 -0.17 -9.48
C ASN A 62 5.29 -0.85 -8.56
N SER A 63 6.53 -0.44 -8.62
CA SER A 63 7.57 -0.97 -7.73
C SER A 63 7.24 -0.66 -6.28
N ALA A 64 6.77 0.56 -6.01
CA ALA A 64 6.38 0.95 -4.65
C ALA A 64 5.16 0.16 -4.18
N ILE A 65 4.21 -0.09 -5.07
CA ILE A 65 3.03 -0.90 -4.75
C ILE A 65 3.43 -2.33 -4.38
N GLU A 66 4.37 -2.91 -5.12
CA GLU A 66 4.84 -4.26 -4.81
C GLU A 66 5.51 -4.31 -3.45
N GLU A 67 6.24 -3.28 -3.11
CA GLU A 67 6.88 -3.19 -1.81
C GLU A 67 5.83 -3.04 -0.70
N LEU A 68 4.78 -2.26 -0.94
CA LEU A 68 3.68 -2.14 0.00
C LEU A 68 3.00 -3.49 0.24
N LYS A 69 2.72 -4.24 -0.83
CA LYS A 69 2.11 -5.56 -0.69
C LYS A 69 2.99 -6.49 0.14
N ARG A 70 4.28 -6.42 -0.08
CA ARG A 70 5.24 -7.25 0.66
C ARG A 70 5.21 -6.94 2.15
N GLU A 71 5.18 -5.65 2.49
CA GLU A 71 5.10 -5.24 3.88
C GLU A 71 3.79 -5.66 4.52
N LEU A 72 2.69 -5.49 3.80
CA LEU A 72 1.38 -5.89 4.30
C LEU A 72 1.33 -7.40 4.56
N SER A 73 1.87 -8.17 3.65
CA SER A 73 1.92 -9.63 3.80
C SER A 73 2.76 -10.03 5.00
N ALA A 74 3.92 -9.40 5.15
CA ALA A 74 4.83 -9.71 6.25
C ALA A 74 4.21 -9.38 7.61
N ARG A 75 3.31 -8.41 7.66
CA ARG A 75 2.67 -7.99 8.90
C ARG A 75 1.27 -8.57 9.09
N GLY A 76 0.83 -9.42 8.17
CA GLY A 76 -0.48 -10.05 8.27
C GLY A 76 -1.63 -9.08 8.05
N LEU A 77 -1.42 -8.05 7.26
CA LEU A 77 -2.42 -7.02 7.01
C LEU A 77 -3.18 -7.20 5.70
N LEU A 78 -2.89 -8.24 4.95
CA LEU A 78 -3.70 -8.59 3.78
C LEU A 78 -4.84 -9.46 4.24
N PRO A 79 -6.08 -9.15 3.80
CA PRO A 79 -7.22 -9.99 4.14
C PRO A 79 -7.04 -11.43 3.68
N ALA A 80 -7.62 -12.36 4.42
CA ALA A 80 -7.52 -13.78 4.08
C ALA A 80 -8.03 -14.08 2.68
N ALA A 81 -9.03 -13.32 2.22
CA ALA A 81 -9.58 -13.49 0.89
C ALA A 81 -8.57 -13.24 -0.21
N GLU A 82 -7.53 -12.48 0.09
CA GLU A 82 -6.47 -12.19 -0.87
C GLU A 82 -5.37 -13.26 -0.86
N ALA A 83 -5.39 -14.13 0.13
CA ALA A 83 -4.40 -15.18 0.20
C ALA A 83 -4.60 -16.17 -0.94
N PRO A 84 -3.52 -16.61 -1.59
CA PRO A 84 -3.67 -17.60 -2.64
C PRO A 84 -4.23 -18.90 -2.07
N MET A 85 -5.18 -19.44 -2.78
CA MET A 85 -5.77 -20.71 -2.39
C MET A 85 -5.06 -21.83 -3.12
N HIS A 86 -4.57 -22.74 -2.39
CA HIS A 86 -3.86 -23.87 -2.97
C HIS A 86 -4.33 -25.16 -2.43
#